data_d559e48297a783cef9b6953f290c5e64
#
_entry.id   d559e48297a783cef9b6953f290c5e64
#
_cell.length_a   1.000
_cell.length_b   1.000
_cell.length_c   1.000
_cell.angle_alpha   90.00
_cell.angle_beta   90.00
_cell.angle_gamma   90.00
#
_symmetry.space_group_name_H-M   'P 1'
#
loop_
_entity.id
_entity.type
_entity.pdbx_description
1 polymer ?
#
loop_
_entity_poly.entity_id
_entity_poly.type
_entity_poly.pdbx_seq_one_letter_code
_entity_poly.pdbx_strand_id
1 'polypeptide(L)'
;MRWLEEQRDPNHPHICIIEKVVDETPTVRTIYFHDPVLANVLPGQFAMVWIPGVNELPMSVMISENDEKSGFTVRKRGESSTALYNLQVGQQIGVRGPYGNSFDIKDGEILLIGGGTGLVPLMRLIKFSKDTNKITLLMGSQTKEEVFFEDLANKILEKNKHQVIVVTEDGTYGKKGFVTDVLEELIGESNFDAVYTCGPELMMYKTVDYARSNKIFVQASLERMMKCGIGICGSCCIKEDLVCRDGTVFDGDLSLIHISE
;
A
#
# COMPACT_ATOMS: atom_id res chain seq x y z
N MET A 1 0.66 25.94 17.11
CA MET A 1 0.38 24.52 16.88
C MET A 1 1.51 23.81 16.12
N ARG A 2 2.07 24.35 15.05
CA ARG A 2 3.16 23.73 14.26
C ARG A 2 4.38 23.24 15.08
N TRP A 3 4.73 23.91 16.16
CA TRP A 3 5.86 23.56 17.06
C TRP A 3 5.66 22.28 17.89
N LEU A 4 4.43 21.86 18.15
CA LEU A 4 4.14 20.64 18.92
C LEU A 4 4.13 19.41 18.03
N GLU A 5 3.89 19.57 16.71
CA GLU A 5 3.87 18.49 15.74
C GLU A 5 5.29 18.03 15.34
N GLU A 6 6.28 18.95 15.37
CA GLU A 6 7.70 18.63 15.07
C GLU A 6 8.40 17.83 16.19
N GLN A 7 7.80 17.68 17.37
CA GLN A 7 8.36 16.95 18.52
C GLN A 7 7.57 15.68 18.89
N ARG A 8 6.69 15.20 18.00
CA ARG A 8 5.91 14.00 18.26
C ARG A 8 6.84 12.78 18.38
N ASP A 9 6.81 12.11 19.54
CA ASP A 9 7.42 10.79 19.68
C ASP A 9 6.63 9.77 18.84
N PRO A 10 7.23 9.17 17.79
CA PRO A 10 6.54 8.23 16.93
C PRO A 10 6.08 6.97 17.67
N ASN A 11 6.60 6.68 18.85
CA ASN A 11 6.25 5.51 19.65
C ASN A 11 5.09 5.74 20.64
N HIS A 12 4.70 6.99 20.84
CA HIS A 12 3.52 7.31 21.65
C HIS A 12 2.27 7.42 20.79
N PRO A 13 1.21 6.60 21.07
CA PRO A 13 -0.06 6.74 20.39
C PRO A 13 -0.69 8.10 20.68
N HIS A 14 -1.09 8.82 19.65
CA HIS A 14 -1.93 9.99 19.78
C HIS A 14 -3.34 9.66 19.29
N ILE A 15 -4.32 10.34 19.84
CA ILE A 15 -5.71 10.10 19.52
C ILE A 15 -6.13 10.95 18.32
N CYS A 16 -6.64 10.27 17.30
CA CYS A 16 -7.26 10.89 16.14
C CYS A 16 -8.75 10.63 16.13
N ILE A 17 -9.54 11.62 15.69
CA ILE A 17 -10.98 11.48 15.47
C ILE A 17 -11.23 11.20 14.00
N ILE A 18 -12.06 10.19 13.71
CA ILE A 18 -12.45 9.86 12.34
C ILE A 18 -13.36 10.99 11.83
N GLU A 19 -12.96 11.63 10.73
CA GLU A 19 -13.69 12.76 10.14
C GLU A 19 -14.51 12.36 8.91
N LYS A 20 -14.06 11.34 8.19
CA LYS A 20 -14.74 10.85 6.99
C LYS A 20 -14.56 9.36 6.86
N VAL A 21 -15.57 8.70 6.35
CA VAL A 21 -15.58 7.27 6.01
C VAL A 21 -16.04 7.13 4.57
N VAL A 22 -15.34 6.28 3.80
CA VAL A 22 -15.69 5.96 2.40
C VAL A 22 -15.76 4.45 2.27
N ASP A 23 -16.91 3.93 1.87
CA ASP A 23 -17.06 2.51 1.52
C ASP A 23 -16.53 2.33 0.08
N GLU A 24 -15.37 1.70 -0.05
CA GLU A 24 -14.76 1.43 -1.35
C GLU A 24 -15.42 0.22 -2.02
N THR A 25 -15.68 -0.82 -1.23
CA THR A 25 -16.42 -2.03 -1.61
C THR A 25 -17.23 -2.52 -0.40
N PRO A 26 -18.09 -3.54 -0.53
CA PRO A 26 -18.80 -4.10 0.63
C PRO A 26 -17.90 -4.63 1.75
N THR A 27 -16.63 -4.88 1.47
CA THR A 27 -15.66 -5.43 2.43
C THR A 27 -14.45 -4.52 2.68
N VAL A 28 -14.30 -3.44 1.92
CA VAL A 28 -13.17 -2.50 2.00
C VAL A 28 -13.68 -1.10 2.29
N ARG A 29 -13.06 -0.43 3.24
CA ARG A 29 -13.42 0.92 3.67
C ARG A 29 -12.17 1.75 3.90
N THR A 30 -12.23 3.03 3.53
CA THR A 30 -11.21 4.03 3.87
C THR A 30 -11.75 4.96 4.94
N ILE A 31 -11.00 5.13 6.02
CA ILE A 31 -11.26 6.12 7.08
C ILE A 31 -10.26 7.25 6.96
N TYR A 32 -10.70 8.50 7.16
CA TYR A 32 -9.86 9.69 7.11
C TYR A 32 -9.92 10.45 8.43
N PHE A 33 -8.79 11.02 8.82
CA PHE A 33 -8.61 11.76 10.07
C PHE A 33 -7.54 12.84 9.88
N HIS A 34 -7.49 13.81 10.78
CA HIS A 34 -6.45 14.84 10.78
C HIS A 34 -5.17 14.30 11.39
N ASP A 35 -4.10 14.25 10.61
CA ASP A 35 -2.74 13.94 11.04
C ASP A 35 -1.73 14.43 9.98
N PRO A 36 -1.17 15.65 10.14
CA PRO A 36 -0.22 16.22 9.19
C PRO A 36 1.10 15.46 9.08
N VAL A 37 1.50 14.76 10.14
CA VAL A 37 2.73 13.94 10.11
C VAL A 37 2.54 12.75 9.18
N LEU A 38 1.46 12.00 9.34
CA LEU A 38 1.15 10.86 8.48
C LEU A 38 0.74 11.30 7.06
N ALA A 39 0.20 12.49 6.88
CA ALA A 39 -0.13 13.01 5.55
C ALA A 39 1.12 13.13 4.65
N ASN A 40 2.30 13.32 5.24
CA ASN A 40 3.55 13.56 4.56
C ASN A 40 4.55 12.40 4.61
N VAL A 41 4.12 11.19 5.02
CA VAL A 41 4.99 10.00 5.03
C VAL A 41 5.40 9.59 3.62
N LEU A 42 6.55 8.93 3.51
CA LEU A 42 7.07 8.42 2.25
C LEU A 42 6.30 7.17 1.79
N PRO A 43 6.25 6.89 0.48
CA PRO A 43 5.60 5.69 -0.06
C PRO A 43 6.25 4.40 0.48
N GLY A 44 5.46 3.50 1.05
CA GLY A 44 5.93 2.27 1.70
C GLY A 44 5.88 2.34 3.23
N GLN A 45 5.98 3.53 3.82
CA GLN A 45 5.85 3.69 5.27
C GLN A 45 4.43 3.37 5.76
N PHE A 46 4.34 2.91 7.01
CA PHE A 46 3.10 2.53 7.67
C PHE A 46 2.96 3.17 9.05
N ALA A 47 1.79 3.04 9.65
CA ALA A 47 1.54 3.38 11.04
C ALA A 47 0.89 2.20 11.78
N MET A 48 1.05 2.16 13.09
CA MET A 48 0.30 1.25 13.96
C MET A 48 -0.97 1.95 14.42
N VAL A 49 -2.10 1.30 14.22
CA VAL A 49 -3.43 1.83 14.55
C VAL A 49 -4.01 1.05 15.69
N TRP A 50 -4.21 1.71 16.82
CA TRP A 50 -4.86 1.15 18.00
C TRP A 50 -6.36 1.42 17.97
N ILE A 51 -7.13 0.37 18.13
CA ILE A 51 -8.60 0.42 18.27
C ILE A 51 -8.91 0.22 19.74
N PRO A 52 -9.47 1.24 20.43
CA PRO A 52 -9.79 1.15 21.85
C PRO A 52 -10.63 -0.08 22.19
N GLY A 53 -10.16 -0.85 23.18
CA GLY A 53 -10.85 -2.06 23.64
C GLY A 53 -10.66 -3.30 22.76
N VAL A 54 -9.90 -3.22 21.65
CA VAL A 54 -9.68 -4.36 20.76
C VAL A 54 -8.18 -4.68 20.65
N ASN A 55 -7.46 -4.05 19.74
CA ASN A 55 -6.05 -4.35 19.47
C ASN A 55 -5.41 -3.25 18.64
N GLU A 56 -4.15 -3.46 18.28
CA GLU A 56 -3.37 -2.61 17.39
C GLU A 56 -2.99 -3.40 16.11
N LEU A 57 -3.00 -2.74 14.96
CA LEU A 57 -2.61 -3.35 13.67
C LEU A 57 -1.83 -2.38 12.81
N PRO A 58 -0.89 -2.89 11.98
CA PRO A 58 -0.15 -2.07 11.01
C PRO A 58 -1.06 -1.69 9.83
N MET A 59 -0.99 -0.44 9.42
CA MET A 59 -1.73 0.06 8.27
C MET A 59 -0.86 0.95 7.38
N SER A 60 -0.82 0.65 6.09
CA SER A 60 -0.28 1.57 5.09
C SER A 60 -1.10 2.86 5.08
N VAL A 61 -0.40 3.99 4.96
CA VAL A 61 -1.06 5.30 5.03
C VAL A 61 -1.61 5.69 3.67
N MET A 62 -2.92 5.84 3.58
CA MET A 62 -3.61 6.28 2.36
C MET A 62 -3.38 7.78 2.12
N ILE A 63 -3.34 8.17 0.85
CA ILE A 63 -3.31 9.58 0.45
C ILE A 63 -4.65 10.27 0.76
N SER A 64 -4.59 11.57 0.95
CA SER A 64 -5.76 12.43 1.08
C SER A 64 -5.66 13.60 0.10
N GLU A 65 -6.78 14.24 -0.18
CA GLU A 65 -6.84 15.48 -0.97
C GLU A 65 -6.24 16.68 -0.23
N ASN A 66 -6.09 16.57 1.09
CA ASN A 66 -5.54 17.59 1.96
C ASN A 66 -4.26 17.05 2.64
N ASP A 67 -3.16 17.80 2.56
CA ASP A 67 -1.86 17.43 3.15
C ASP A 67 -1.82 17.49 4.69
N GLU A 68 -2.90 17.87 5.34
CA GLU A 68 -3.08 17.77 6.79
C GLU A 68 -3.87 16.53 7.22
N LYS A 69 -4.44 15.79 6.26
CA LYS A 69 -5.27 14.62 6.52
C LYS A 69 -4.61 13.35 6.02
N SER A 70 -4.81 12.30 6.77
CA SER A 70 -4.37 10.94 6.47
C SER A 70 -5.54 9.98 6.45
N GLY A 71 -5.32 8.81 5.87
CA GLY A 71 -6.33 7.77 5.87
C GLY A 71 -5.73 6.38 6.02
N PHE A 72 -6.60 5.45 6.40
CA PHE A 72 -6.32 4.02 6.38
C PHE A 72 -7.42 3.28 5.61
N THR A 73 -6.99 2.44 4.68
CA THR A 73 -7.92 1.58 3.94
C THR A 73 -7.85 0.17 4.50
N VAL A 74 -8.95 -0.30 5.02
CA VAL A 74 -9.04 -1.59 5.72
C VAL A 74 -10.00 -2.54 5.02
N ARG A 75 -9.60 -3.82 4.88
CA ARG A 75 -10.46 -4.92 4.45
C ARG A 75 -10.84 -5.76 5.67
N LYS A 76 -12.12 -6.12 5.79
CA LYS A 76 -12.60 -7.08 6.80
C LYS A 76 -11.94 -8.45 6.59
N ARG A 77 -11.15 -8.92 7.56
CA ARG A 77 -10.56 -10.26 7.56
C ARG A 77 -10.64 -10.93 8.91
N GLY A 78 -10.14 -10.28 9.96
CA GLY A 78 -10.10 -10.76 11.34
C GLY A 78 -10.75 -9.77 12.28
N GLU A 79 -10.67 -10.04 13.58
CA GLU A 79 -11.31 -9.24 14.63
C GLU A 79 -10.91 -7.76 14.57
N SER A 80 -9.61 -7.46 14.61
CA SER A 80 -9.10 -6.08 14.63
C SER A 80 -9.43 -5.31 13.36
N SER A 81 -9.26 -5.93 12.17
CA SER A 81 -9.60 -5.27 10.89
C SER A 81 -11.11 -5.06 10.73
N THR A 82 -11.94 -5.97 11.26
CA THR A 82 -13.39 -5.80 11.28
C THR A 82 -13.80 -4.70 12.24
N ALA A 83 -13.16 -4.61 13.41
CA ALA A 83 -13.40 -3.54 14.37
C ALA A 83 -13.06 -2.16 13.76
N LEU A 84 -11.88 -2.04 13.12
CA LEU A 84 -11.48 -0.81 12.43
C LEU A 84 -12.46 -0.44 11.29
N TYR A 85 -12.87 -1.42 10.48
CA TYR A 85 -13.85 -1.22 9.41
C TYR A 85 -15.19 -0.67 9.94
N ASN A 86 -15.65 -1.12 11.11
CA ASN A 86 -16.96 -0.75 11.69
C ASN A 86 -16.97 0.63 12.33
N LEU A 87 -15.81 1.27 12.51
CA LEU A 87 -15.75 2.61 13.11
C LEU A 87 -16.48 3.65 12.23
N GLN A 88 -17.05 4.64 12.88
CA GLN A 88 -17.84 5.70 12.26
C GLN A 88 -17.22 7.07 12.51
N VAL A 89 -17.66 8.06 11.76
CA VAL A 89 -17.29 9.47 11.96
C VAL A 89 -17.56 9.87 13.41
N GLY A 90 -16.61 10.58 14.01
CA GLY A 90 -16.63 11.00 15.42
C GLY A 90 -16.02 10.00 16.41
N GLN A 91 -15.80 8.75 16.00
CA GLN A 91 -15.10 7.78 16.85
C GLN A 91 -13.59 7.98 16.81
N GLN A 92 -12.91 7.41 17.81
CA GLN A 92 -11.49 7.62 18.05
C GLN A 92 -10.66 6.39 17.69
N ILE A 93 -9.47 6.64 17.18
CA ILE A 93 -8.38 5.69 17.03
C ILE A 93 -7.11 6.25 17.66
N GLY A 94 -6.23 5.39 18.16
CA GLY A 94 -4.87 5.78 18.52
C GLY A 94 -3.93 5.48 17.36
N VAL A 95 -3.02 6.38 17.07
CA VAL A 95 -2.09 6.24 15.94
C VAL A 95 -0.67 6.51 16.40
N ARG A 96 0.27 5.65 16.05
CA ARG A 96 1.70 5.84 16.27
C ARG A 96 2.51 5.49 15.01
N GLY A 97 3.63 6.12 14.81
CA GLY A 97 4.45 6.09 13.60
C GLY A 97 4.75 7.49 13.10
N PRO A 98 5.31 7.63 11.86
CA PRO A 98 5.48 6.58 10.85
C PRO A 98 6.59 5.59 11.15
N TYR A 99 6.51 4.40 10.56
CA TYR A 99 7.50 3.33 10.64
C TYR A 99 7.86 2.77 9.27
N GLY A 100 8.92 1.98 9.22
CA GLY A 100 9.40 1.32 8.02
C GLY A 100 10.16 2.24 7.08
N ASN A 101 10.74 1.62 6.05
CA ASN A 101 11.44 2.31 4.97
C ASN A 101 10.49 2.75 3.84
N SER A 102 11.04 3.23 2.74
CA SER A 102 10.28 3.71 1.57
C SER A 102 10.78 3.05 0.29
N PHE A 103 9.97 3.09 -0.76
CA PHE A 103 10.40 2.76 -2.11
C PHE A 103 11.53 3.68 -2.58
N ASP A 104 12.53 3.10 -3.24
CA ASP A 104 13.56 3.79 -4.00
C ASP A 104 13.03 4.07 -5.42
N ILE A 105 12.46 5.26 -5.61
CA ILE A 105 11.77 5.62 -6.85
C ILE A 105 12.80 5.92 -7.94
N LYS A 106 12.85 5.08 -8.97
CA LYS A 106 13.68 5.30 -10.14
C LYS A 106 13.00 6.25 -11.11
N ASP A 107 13.79 7.05 -11.80
CA ASP A 107 13.28 7.92 -12.88
C ASP A 107 12.98 7.10 -14.14
N GLY A 108 12.03 7.57 -14.95
CA GLY A 108 11.70 6.96 -16.24
C GLY A 108 10.30 6.37 -16.34
N GLU A 109 10.18 5.24 -17.03
CA GLU A 109 8.90 4.51 -17.18
C GLU A 109 8.80 3.44 -16.12
N ILE A 110 7.81 3.57 -15.23
CA ILE A 110 7.63 2.66 -14.09
C ILE A 110 6.31 1.91 -14.17
N LEU A 111 6.37 0.63 -13.77
CA LEU A 111 5.21 -0.24 -13.69
C LEU A 111 4.86 -0.51 -12.22
N LEU A 112 3.65 -0.16 -11.83
CA LEU A 112 3.09 -0.41 -10.50
C LEU A 112 2.10 -1.56 -10.58
N ILE A 113 2.25 -2.57 -9.72
CA ILE A 113 1.39 -3.76 -9.73
C ILE A 113 0.81 -3.98 -8.34
N GLY A 114 -0.51 -3.87 -8.24
CA GLY A 114 -1.19 -3.97 -6.96
C GLY A 114 -2.43 -4.83 -6.97
N GLY A 115 -2.71 -5.45 -5.82
CA GLY A 115 -3.93 -6.22 -5.59
C GLY A 115 -4.54 -5.96 -4.22
N GLY A 116 -5.85 -5.74 -4.19
CA GLY A 116 -6.57 -5.45 -2.95
C GLY A 116 -6.00 -4.23 -2.21
N THR A 117 -5.87 -4.32 -0.88
CA THR A 117 -5.33 -3.23 -0.04
C THR A 117 -3.85 -2.90 -0.31
N GLY A 118 -3.12 -3.76 -1.01
CA GLY A 118 -1.77 -3.47 -1.51
C GLY A 118 -1.71 -2.30 -2.50
N LEU A 119 -2.84 -1.84 -3.01
CA LEU A 119 -2.91 -0.60 -3.80
C LEU A 119 -2.60 0.66 -2.97
N VAL A 120 -2.80 0.64 -1.65
CA VAL A 120 -2.62 1.83 -0.79
C VAL A 120 -1.21 2.43 -0.86
N PRO A 121 -0.11 1.68 -0.62
CA PRO A 121 1.23 2.22 -0.75
C PRO A 121 1.57 2.63 -2.19
N LEU A 122 0.99 1.95 -3.20
CA LEU A 122 1.18 2.31 -4.60
C LEU A 122 0.47 3.62 -4.99
N MET A 123 -0.73 3.89 -4.43
CA MET A 123 -1.39 5.19 -4.62
C MET A 123 -0.55 6.33 -4.05
N ARG A 124 0.14 6.11 -2.93
CA ARG A 124 1.09 7.08 -2.40
C ARG A 124 2.32 7.22 -3.29
N LEU A 125 2.85 6.13 -3.82
CA LEU A 125 3.97 6.17 -4.77
C LEU A 125 3.59 6.97 -6.03
N ILE A 126 2.39 6.78 -6.56
CA ILE A 126 1.85 7.59 -7.67
C ILE A 126 1.90 9.09 -7.33
N LYS A 127 1.40 9.49 -6.14
CA LYS A 127 1.41 10.90 -5.71
C LYS A 127 2.81 11.50 -5.73
N PHE A 128 3.84 10.72 -5.39
CA PHE A 128 5.23 11.16 -5.31
C PHE A 128 5.98 11.16 -6.65
N SER A 129 5.55 10.36 -7.62
CA SER A 129 6.31 10.10 -8.86
C SER A 129 5.61 10.55 -10.15
N LYS A 130 4.32 10.90 -10.11
CA LYS A 130 3.52 11.22 -11.31
C LYS A 130 4.04 12.37 -12.16
N ASP A 131 4.73 13.33 -11.56
CA ASP A 131 5.22 14.52 -12.26
C ASP A 131 6.56 14.26 -12.98
N THR A 132 7.34 13.30 -12.50
CA THR A 132 8.67 12.95 -13.03
C THR A 132 8.67 11.69 -13.89
N ASN A 133 7.77 10.75 -13.64
CA ASN A 133 7.74 9.44 -14.27
C ASN A 133 6.57 9.27 -15.25
N LYS A 134 6.73 8.36 -16.21
CA LYS A 134 5.61 7.76 -16.94
C LYS A 134 5.16 6.52 -16.18
N ILE A 135 3.91 6.45 -15.78
CA ILE A 135 3.39 5.41 -14.88
C ILE A 135 2.39 4.53 -15.61
N THR A 136 2.60 3.22 -15.54
CA THR A 136 1.58 2.22 -15.83
C THR A 136 1.16 1.58 -14.51
N LEU A 137 -0.11 1.71 -14.13
CA LEU A 137 -0.70 1.05 -12.95
C LEU A 137 -1.51 -0.16 -13.40
N LEU A 138 -1.10 -1.34 -12.95
CA LEU A 138 -1.79 -2.61 -13.17
C LEU A 138 -2.47 -3.05 -11.88
N MET A 139 -3.81 -3.10 -11.89
CA MET A 139 -4.64 -3.37 -10.72
C MET A 139 -5.33 -4.74 -10.86
N GLY A 140 -5.12 -5.63 -9.87
CA GLY A 140 -5.75 -6.95 -9.83
C GLY A 140 -6.87 -7.04 -8.80
N SER A 141 -7.99 -7.65 -9.21
CA SER A 141 -9.13 -7.99 -8.34
C SER A 141 -9.72 -9.34 -8.75
N GLN A 142 -10.49 -9.98 -7.87
CA GLN A 142 -11.16 -11.23 -8.22
C GLN A 142 -12.36 -10.96 -9.13
N THR A 143 -13.17 -9.96 -8.78
CA THR A 143 -14.39 -9.58 -9.50
C THR A 143 -14.48 -8.06 -9.62
N LYS A 144 -15.43 -7.57 -10.43
CA LYS A 144 -15.74 -6.13 -10.57
C LYS A 144 -16.09 -5.48 -9.24
N GLU A 145 -16.86 -6.16 -8.38
CA GLU A 145 -17.31 -5.63 -7.10
C GLU A 145 -16.16 -5.39 -6.11
N GLU A 146 -15.01 -5.98 -6.35
CA GLU A 146 -13.80 -5.81 -5.54
C GLU A 146 -12.82 -4.77 -6.12
N VAL A 147 -13.12 -4.20 -7.29
CA VAL A 147 -12.31 -3.12 -7.88
C VAL A 147 -12.56 -1.82 -7.11
N PHE A 148 -11.50 -1.20 -6.63
CA PHE A 148 -11.53 0.12 -6.00
C PHE A 148 -10.27 0.91 -6.34
N PHE A 149 -10.31 2.22 -6.15
CA PHE A 149 -9.26 3.19 -6.49
C PHE A 149 -8.98 3.42 -7.98
N GLU A 150 -9.70 2.79 -8.91
CA GLU A 150 -9.53 3.06 -10.34
C GLU A 150 -9.84 4.52 -10.67
N ASP A 151 -10.99 5.04 -10.21
CA ASP A 151 -11.37 6.45 -10.42
C ASP A 151 -10.38 7.41 -9.76
N LEU A 152 -9.89 7.07 -8.55
CA LEU A 152 -8.89 7.87 -7.85
C LEU A 152 -7.56 7.87 -8.61
N ALA A 153 -7.11 6.73 -9.11
CA ALA A 153 -5.90 6.62 -9.92
C ALA A 153 -6.03 7.45 -11.21
N ASN A 154 -7.14 7.30 -11.92
CA ASN A 154 -7.43 8.07 -13.14
C ASN A 154 -7.54 9.59 -12.89
N LYS A 155 -8.02 10.01 -11.70
CA LYS A 155 -8.07 11.43 -11.30
C LYS A 155 -6.68 12.00 -11.03
N ILE A 156 -5.78 11.22 -10.42
CA ILE A 156 -4.42 11.65 -10.07
C ILE A 156 -3.49 11.61 -11.28
N LEU A 157 -3.65 10.58 -12.12
CA LEU A 157 -2.85 10.34 -13.32
C LEU A 157 -3.53 11.00 -14.52
N GLU A 158 -2.83 11.91 -15.18
CA GLU A 158 -3.32 12.51 -16.42
C GLU A 158 -3.28 11.47 -17.56
N LYS A 159 -4.41 11.24 -18.22
CA LYS A 159 -4.62 10.18 -19.24
C LYS A 159 -3.62 10.17 -20.39
N ASN A 160 -3.00 11.30 -20.71
CA ASN A 160 -2.12 11.40 -21.87
C ASN A 160 -0.68 10.91 -21.63
N LYS A 161 -0.28 10.77 -20.36
CA LYS A 161 1.08 10.39 -19.95
C LYS A 161 1.14 9.03 -19.26
N HIS A 162 0.04 8.61 -18.66
CA HIS A 162 -0.03 7.45 -17.77
C HIS A 162 -1.12 6.47 -18.21
N GLN A 163 -1.02 5.23 -17.75
CA GLN A 163 -1.99 4.18 -18.05
C GLN A 163 -2.47 3.49 -16.78
N VAL A 164 -3.77 3.24 -16.69
CA VAL A 164 -4.39 2.41 -15.64
C VAL A 164 -5.03 1.20 -16.31
N ILE A 165 -4.65 0.00 -15.89
CA ILE A 165 -5.15 -1.27 -16.43
C ILE A 165 -5.75 -2.05 -15.27
N VAL A 166 -7.02 -2.43 -15.41
CA VAL A 166 -7.70 -3.30 -14.45
C VAL A 166 -7.82 -4.71 -15.01
N VAL A 167 -7.52 -5.69 -14.16
CA VAL A 167 -7.63 -7.12 -14.46
C VAL A 167 -8.53 -7.77 -13.41
N THR A 168 -9.54 -8.54 -13.86
CA THR A 168 -10.35 -9.35 -12.96
C THR A 168 -10.22 -10.84 -13.31
N GLU A 169 -10.05 -11.69 -12.29
CA GLU A 169 -9.85 -13.12 -12.48
C GLU A 169 -11.02 -13.76 -13.23
N ASP A 170 -12.24 -13.36 -12.90
CA ASP A 170 -13.47 -13.87 -13.51
C ASP A 170 -13.82 -13.21 -14.87
N GLY A 171 -13.19 -12.09 -15.22
CA GLY A 171 -13.43 -11.34 -16.45
C GLY A 171 -14.69 -10.49 -16.43
N THR A 172 -15.24 -10.18 -15.25
CA THR A 172 -16.43 -9.32 -15.13
C THR A 172 -16.15 -7.86 -15.39
N TYR A 173 -14.85 -7.43 -15.33
CA TYR A 173 -14.44 -6.08 -15.64
C TYR A 173 -12.96 -6.02 -16.09
N GLY A 174 -12.62 -5.09 -16.97
CA GLY A 174 -11.28 -4.92 -17.50
C GLY A 174 -10.78 -6.11 -18.33
N LYS A 175 -9.48 -6.44 -18.22
CA LYS A 175 -8.91 -7.66 -18.81
C LYS A 175 -9.28 -8.87 -17.94
N LYS A 176 -9.54 -10.03 -18.57
CA LYS A 176 -9.76 -11.29 -17.86
C LYS A 176 -8.44 -12.00 -17.61
N GLY A 177 -8.24 -12.55 -16.42
CA GLY A 177 -7.11 -13.40 -16.04
C GLY A 177 -6.39 -12.92 -14.81
N PHE A 178 -5.14 -13.28 -14.68
CA PHE A 178 -4.29 -12.82 -13.57
C PHE A 178 -3.45 -11.61 -13.97
N VAL A 179 -3.13 -10.78 -13.01
CA VAL A 179 -2.23 -9.64 -13.18
C VAL A 179 -0.87 -10.06 -13.76
N THR A 180 -0.41 -11.26 -13.39
CA THR A 180 0.86 -11.82 -13.86
C THR A 180 0.87 -12.15 -15.36
N ASP A 181 -0.26 -12.48 -15.94
CA ASP A 181 -0.36 -12.76 -17.39
C ASP A 181 -0.21 -11.45 -18.18
N VAL A 182 -0.88 -10.38 -17.68
CA VAL A 182 -0.77 -9.03 -18.28
C VAL A 182 0.60 -8.41 -18.05
N LEU A 183 1.26 -8.70 -16.94
CA LEU A 183 2.64 -8.29 -16.68
C LEU A 183 3.61 -8.78 -17.77
N GLU A 184 3.48 -10.05 -18.16
CA GLU A 184 4.33 -10.64 -19.21
C GLU A 184 4.13 -9.95 -20.55
N GLU A 185 2.88 -9.64 -20.92
CA GLU A 185 2.56 -8.85 -22.12
C GLU A 185 3.24 -7.48 -22.07
N LEU A 186 3.04 -6.75 -20.95
CA LEU A 186 3.54 -5.37 -20.80
C LEU A 186 5.06 -5.28 -20.87
N ILE A 187 5.79 -6.17 -20.19
CA ILE A 187 7.25 -6.20 -20.20
C ILE A 187 7.77 -6.63 -21.58
N GLY A 188 7.03 -7.46 -22.31
CA GLY A 188 7.37 -7.84 -23.69
C GLY A 188 7.19 -6.70 -24.70
N GLU A 189 6.29 -5.76 -24.43
CA GLU A 189 5.94 -4.66 -25.34
C GLU A 189 6.61 -3.33 -25.00
N SER A 190 7.06 -3.13 -23.75
CA SER A 190 7.59 -1.86 -23.23
C SER A 190 8.85 -2.08 -22.39
N ASN A 191 9.73 -1.08 -22.40
CA ASN A 191 10.92 -1.07 -21.55
C ASN A 191 10.61 -0.27 -20.28
N PHE A 192 10.40 -0.97 -19.16
CA PHE A 192 10.25 -0.34 -17.86
C PHE A 192 11.60 -0.21 -17.16
N ASP A 193 11.86 0.95 -16.57
CA ASP A 193 13.05 1.21 -15.74
C ASP A 193 12.92 0.57 -14.35
N ALA A 194 11.70 0.49 -13.84
CA ALA A 194 11.43 -0.14 -12.54
C ALA A 194 10.02 -0.73 -12.44
N VAL A 195 9.90 -1.75 -11.58
CA VAL A 195 8.64 -2.40 -11.19
C VAL A 195 8.48 -2.28 -9.68
N TYR A 196 7.29 -1.88 -9.23
CA TYR A 196 6.93 -1.81 -7.82
C TYR A 196 5.66 -2.61 -7.57
N THR A 197 5.67 -3.46 -6.55
CA THR A 197 4.52 -4.33 -6.28
C THR A 197 4.13 -4.36 -4.82
N CYS A 198 2.83 -4.50 -4.56
CA CYS A 198 2.26 -4.76 -3.24
C CYS A 198 0.90 -5.45 -3.37
N GLY A 199 0.64 -6.49 -2.56
CA GLY A 199 -0.62 -7.23 -2.56
C GLY A 199 -0.45 -8.71 -2.21
N PRO A 200 -1.23 -9.62 -2.82
CA PRO A 200 -1.13 -11.05 -2.56
C PRO A 200 0.28 -11.61 -2.79
N GLU A 201 0.76 -12.43 -1.85
CA GLU A 201 2.14 -12.93 -1.86
C GLU A 201 2.53 -13.60 -3.17
N LEU A 202 1.67 -14.48 -3.71
CA LEU A 202 1.94 -15.18 -4.97
C LEU A 202 2.04 -14.21 -6.16
N MET A 203 1.22 -13.15 -6.16
CA MET A 203 1.29 -12.09 -7.18
C MET A 203 2.64 -11.37 -7.10
N MET A 204 3.04 -10.95 -5.92
CA MET A 204 4.33 -10.28 -5.70
C MET A 204 5.50 -11.18 -6.07
N TYR A 205 5.48 -12.45 -5.65
CA TYR A 205 6.51 -13.43 -5.99
C TYR A 205 6.72 -13.53 -7.51
N LYS A 206 5.64 -13.82 -8.27
CA LYS A 206 5.70 -13.92 -9.73
C LYS A 206 6.16 -12.62 -10.38
N THR A 207 5.69 -11.47 -9.86
CA THR A 207 6.11 -10.15 -10.35
C THR A 207 7.61 -9.93 -10.20
N VAL A 208 8.14 -10.22 -9.03
CA VAL A 208 9.57 -10.05 -8.75
C VAL A 208 10.42 -11.02 -9.57
N ASP A 209 10.03 -12.29 -9.62
CA ASP A 209 10.74 -13.31 -10.39
C ASP A 209 10.81 -12.94 -11.88
N TYR A 210 9.69 -12.50 -12.46
CA TYR A 210 9.62 -12.11 -13.86
C TYR A 210 10.42 -10.82 -14.16
N ALA A 211 10.30 -9.80 -13.31
CA ALA A 211 11.07 -8.56 -13.47
C ALA A 211 12.60 -8.80 -13.38
N ARG A 212 13.03 -9.62 -12.42
CA ARG A 212 14.45 -10.02 -12.28
C ARG A 212 14.96 -10.79 -13.48
N SER A 213 14.18 -11.72 -14.00
CA SER A 213 14.53 -12.50 -15.21
C SER A 213 14.74 -11.60 -16.41
N ASN A 214 14.05 -10.46 -16.47
CA ASN A 214 14.21 -9.42 -17.49
C ASN A 214 15.19 -8.32 -17.09
N LYS A 215 15.91 -8.44 -15.96
CA LYS A 215 16.92 -7.47 -15.45
C LYS A 215 16.34 -6.08 -15.18
N ILE A 216 15.06 -6.00 -14.81
CA ILE A 216 14.39 -4.75 -14.44
C ILE A 216 14.52 -4.58 -12.92
N PHE A 217 14.83 -3.34 -12.48
CA PHE A 217 14.81 -3.02 -11.06
C PHE A 217 13.42 -3.29 -10.47
N VAL A 218 13.35 -3.99 -9.34
CA VAL A 218 12.07 -4.33 -8.73
C VAL A 218 12.11 -4.25 -7.21
N GLN A 219 11.07 -3.68 -6.62
CA GLN A 219 10.82 -3.66 -5.18
C GLN A 219 9.42 -4.14 -4.85
N ALA A 220 9.28 -4.82 -3.71
CA ALA A 220 8.01 -5.28 -3.17
C ALA A 220 7.78 -4.74 -1.76
N SER A 221 6.58 -4.26 -1.47
CA SER A 221 6.16 -3.92 -0.12
C SER A 221 5.45 -5.10 0.52
N LEU A 222 6.05 -5.66 1.57
CA LEU A 222 5.60 -6.88 2.22
C LEU A 222 4.72 -6.60 3.44
N GLU A 223 3.73 -7.45 3.63
CA GLU A 223 2.87 -7.47 4.82
C GLU A 223 3.22 -8.65 5.72
N ARG A 224 3.34 -8.43 7.02
CA ARG A 224 3.50 -9.47 8.05
C ARG A 224 2.70 -9.09 9.29
N MET A 225 2.42 -10.12 10.11
CA MET A 225 1.84 -9.87 11.43
C MET A 225 2.80 -9.04 12.26
N MET A 226 2.38 -7.87 12.68
CA MET A 226 3.16 -6.98 13.53
C MET A 226 2.49 -6.81 14.89
N LYS A 227 3.31 -6.79 15.96
CA LYS A 227 2.88 -6.50 17.33
C LYS A 227 3.49 -5.20 17.83
N CYS A 228 4.83 -5.10 17.84
CA CYS A 228 5.49 -3.89 18.35
C CYS A 228 5.62 -2.77 17.31
N GLY A 229 5.80 -3.09 16.03
CA GLY A 229 6.03 -2.13 14.95
C GLY A 229 7.42 -1.46 14.93
N ILE A 230 8.29 -1.75 15.92
CA ILE A 230 9.55 -1.04 16.20
C ILE A 230 10.77 -1.96 16.27
N GLY A 231 10.70 -3.18 15.74
CA GLY A 231 11.84 -4.07 15.61
C GLY A 231 12.25 -4.83 16.88
N ILE A 232 11.40 -4.98 17.90
CA ILE A 232 11.76 -5.60 19.18
C ILE A 232 11.23 -7.04 19.31
N CYS A 233 9.98 -7.31 18.93
CA CYS A 233 9.30 -8.55 19.32
C CYS A 233 9.53 -9.74 18.38
N GLY A 234 10.10 -9.53 17.18
CA GLY A 234 10.36 -10.60 16.21
C GLY A 234 9.12 -11.13 15.45
N SER A 235 7.89 -10.68 15.77
CA SER A 235 6.67 -11.24 15.16
C SER A 235 6.58 -11.08 13.65
N CYS A 236 7.26 -10.09 13.08
CA CYS A 236 7.28 -9.79 11.64
C CYS A 236 8.57 -10.26 10.96
N CYS A 237 9.28 -11.22 11.57
CA CYS A 237 10.55 -11.72 11.04
C CYS A 237 10.35 -12.44 9.69
N ILE A 238 11.20 -12.12 8.74
CA ILE A 238 11.42 -12.87 7.50
C ILE A 238 12.92 -13.17 7.46
N LYS A 239 13.31 -14.41 7.72
CA LYS A 239 14.71 -14.78 7.94
C LYS A 239 15.35 -13.91 9.04
N GLU A 240 16.34 -13.12 8.70
CA GLU A 240 17.09 -12.19 9.58
C GLU A 240 16.50 -10.78 9.62
N ASP A 241 15.56 -10.45 8.72
CA ASP A 241 14.95 -9.12 8.63
C ASP A 241 13.66 -9.00 9.42
N LEU A 242 13.42 -7.85 10.00
CA LEU A 242 12.18 -7.48 10.66
C LEU A 242 11.39 -6.51 9.78
N VAL A 243 10.29 -6.95 9.18
CA VAL A 243 9.52 -6.15 8.22
C VAL A 243 9.16 -4.77 8.76
N CYS A 244 8.92 -4.63 10.06
CA CYS A 244 8.58 -3.33 10.65
C CYS A 244 9.76 -2.37 10.80
N ARG A 245 11.01 -2.85 10.76
CA ARG A 245 12.23 -2.05 10.92
C ARG A 245 13.05 -1.96 9.63
N ASP A 246 13.29 -3.13 9.01
CA ASP A 246 14.17 -3.27 7.84
C ASP A 246 13.39 -3.11 6.52
N GLY A 247 12.04 -3.27 6.57
CA GLY A 247 11.07 -3.07 5.50
C GLY A 247 10.17 -1.86 5.80
N THR A 248 8.98 -1.81 5.26
CA THR A 248 8.18 -2.83 4.55
C THR A 248 8.66 -3.14 3.14
N VAL A 249 9.41 -2.25 2.51
CA VAL A 249 9.86 -2.34 1.13
C VAL A 249 11.19 -3.08 1.07
N PHE A 250 11.26 -4.09 0.21
CA PHE A 250 12.45 -4.90 -0.01
C PHE A 250 12.79 -4.96 -1.49
N ASP A 251 14.08 -4.99 -1.81
CA ASP A 251 14.58 -5.23 -3.16
C ASP A 251 14.28 -6.65 -3.61
N GLY A 252 14.11 -6.83 -4.91
CA GLY A 252 13.79 -8.13 -5.48
C GLY A 252 14.76 -9.27 -5.12
N ASP A 253 15.99 -8.94 -4.75
CA ASP A 253 16.99 -9.94 -4.34
C ASP A 253 16.69 -10.54 -2.96
N LEU A 254 16.07 -9.79 -2.06
CA LEU A 254 15.77 -10.22 -0.69
C LEU A 254 14.36 -10.75 -0.50
N SER A 255 13.41 -10.25 -1.30
CA SER A 255 12.03 -10.23 -0.87
C SER A 255 11.29 -11.55 -0.88
N LEU A 256 11.59 -12.51 -1.76
CA LEU A 256 10.53 -13.49 -2.04
C LEU A 256 10.94 -14.95 -2.17
N ILE A 257 12.19 -15.30 -1.97
CA ILE A 257 12.65 -16.71 -2.04
C ILE A 257 12.03 -17.59 -0.93
N HIS A 258 11.34 -16.99 0.07
CA HIS A 258 10.90 -17.66 1.30
C HIS A 258 9.43 -17.50 1.66
N ILE A 259 8.58 -17.10 0.70
CA ILE A 259 7.11 -17.13 0.89
C ILE A 259 6.56 -18.55 0.76
N SER A 260 7.36 -19.48 0.26
CA SER A 260 6.95 -20.86 -0.06
C SER A 260 7.39 -21.94 0.96
N GLU A 261 7.91 -21.55 2.15
CA GLU A 261 8.21 -22.50 3.21
C GLU A 261 7.30 -22.36 4.45
#